data_2d01745acb213d0915dc4c7111f368a4
#
_entry.id   2d01745acb213d0915dc4c7111f368a4
#
_cell.length_a   1.000
_cell.length_b   1.000
_cell.length_c   1.000
_cell.angle_alpha   90.00
_cell.angle_beta   90.00
_cell.angle_gamma   90.00
#
_symmetry.space_group_name_H-M   'P 1'
#
loop_
_entity.id
_entity.type
_entity.pdbx_description
1 polymer ?
#
loop_
_entity_poly.entity_id
_entity_poly.type
_entity_poly.pdbx_seq_one_letter_code
_entity_poly.pdbx_strand_id
1 'polypeptide(L)'
;DYARGYFEQLSREDGFANYDKACGVPEEDAYVMSDETRAAVEENVFGIYDGTKYNNDSDEMPAMGADNGLQLADLTGKDYDDADWDKLLDQLSFEDMTTLINVGGWQTAEIKSVGKIATSDCDGPAGLNNFITKAFGTAYPSEVLMAQTWNKELANEIGVSMGQEYVDADNYGWYGPAMNIHRTAFAGRNFEYYSEDSLLSGYMAANEMN
;
A
#
# COMPACT_ATOMS: atom_id res chain seq x y z
N ASP A 1 -12.52 -10.32 -20.86
CA ASP A 1 -13.47 -10.89 -19.89
C ASP A 1 -12.93 -12.19 -19.31
N TYR A 2 -11.94 -12.11 -18.46
CA TYR A 2 -11.34 -13.28 -17.81
C TYR A 2 -12.31 -14.03 -16.89
N ALA A 3 -13.37 -13.39 -16.43
CA ALA A 3 -14.36 -14.01 -15.55
C ALA A 3 -15.49 -14.72 -16.31
N ARG A 4 -15.70 -14.45 -17.59
CA ARG A 4 -16.76 -15.12 -18.37
C ARG A 4 -16.35 -16.55 -18.69
N GLY A 5 -17.04 -17.50 -18.09
CA GLY A 5 -16.88 -18.93 -18.33
C GLY A 5 -16.21 -19.71 -17.20
N TYR A 6 -15.70 -19.03 -16.16
CA TYR A 6 -15.10 -19.69 -15.01
C TYR A 6 -16.03 -19.79 -13.80
N PHE A 7 -17.07 -18.96 -13.74
CA PHE A 7 -17.98 -18.92 -12.60
C PHE A 7 -19.42 -19.14 -13.07
N GLU A 8 -20.10 -20.04 -12.41
CA GLU A 8 -21.53 -20.19 -12.52
C GLU A 8 -22.18 -19.14 -11.64
N GLN A 9 -22.97 -18.25 -12.25
CA GLN A 9 -23.59 -17.16 -11.50
C GLN A 9 -24.75 -17.67 -10.66
N LEU A 10 -24.95 -17.06 -9.48
CA LEU A 10 -26.14 -17.30 -8.68
C LEU A 10 -27.39 -16.95 -9.48
N SER A 11 -28.36 -17.86 -9.50
CA SER A 11 -29.61 -17.67 -10.19
C SER A 11 -30.82 -17.84 -9.26
N ARG A 12 -31.78 -16.92 -9.39
CA ARG A 12 -33.08 -17.04 -8.70
C ARG A 12 -34.04 -17.96 -9.43
N GLU A 13 -33.79 -18.25 -10.69
CA GLU A 13 -34.67 -19.05 -11.54
C GLU A 13 -34.86 -20.47 -11.03
N ASP A 14 -33.79 -21.03 -10.41
CA ASP A 14 -33.77 -22.36 -9.82
C ASP A 14 -33.75 -22.35 -8.27
N GLY A 15 -34.08 -21.22 -7.67
CA GLY A 15 -34.09 -21.09 -6.21
C GLY A 15 -32.69 -21.11 -5.57
N PHE A 16 -31.67 -20.65 -6.30
CA PHE A 16 -30.26 -20.68 -5.88
C PHE A 16 -29.70 -22.10 -5.71
N ALA A 17 -30.14 -23.05 -6.52
CA ALA A 17 -29.69 -24.44 -6.44
C ALA A 17 -28.17 -24.61 -6.63
N ASN A 18 -27.53 -23.64 -7.30
CA ASN A 18 -26.06 -23.60 -7.48
C ASN A 18 -25.32 -22.78 -6.42
N TYR A 19 -25.94 -22.48 -5.28
CA TYR A 19 -25.36 -21.60 -4.26
C TYR A 19 -23.96 -22.04 -3.83
N ASP A 20 -23.80 -23.30 -3.48
CA ASP A 20 -22.53 -23.84 -2.98
C ASP A 20 -21.43 -23.71 -4.03
N LYS A 21 -21.74 -24.01 -5.28
CA LYS A 21 -20.76 -23.91 -6.38
C LYS A 21 -20.45 -22.45 -6.73
N ALA A 22 -21.46 -21.59 -6.79
CA ALA A 22 -21.27 -20.17 -7.10
C ALA A 22 -20.58 -19.40 -5.95
N CYS A 23 -20.78 -19.83 -4.71
CA CYS A 23 -20.11 -19.26 -3.54
C CYS A 23 -18.71 -19.86 -3.31
N GLY A 24 -18.28 -20.79 -4.16
CA GLY A 24 -16.97 -21.40 -4.02
C GLY A 24 -16.84 -22.31 -2.82
N VAL A 25 -17.95 -22.95 -2.38
CA VAL A 25 -17.86 -24.03 -1.42
C VAL A 25 -17.07 -25.16 -2.08
N PRO A 26 -15.87 -25.47 -1.59
CA PRO A 26 -15.02 -26.41 -2.29
C PRO A 26 -15.54 -27.83 -2.18
N GLU A 27 -15.32 -28.60 -3.22
CA GLU A 27 -15.46 -30.06 -3.17
C GLU A 27 -14.62 -30.59 -2.00
N GLU A 28 -15.00 -31.76 -1.43
CA GLU A 28 -14.36 -32.33 -0.24
C GLU A 28 -12.85 -32.50 -0.38
N ASP A 29 -12.37 -32.69 -1.61
CA ASP A 29 -10.96 -32.85 -1.95
C ASP A 29 -10.27 -31.59 -2.51
N ALA A 30 -10.99 -30.47 -2.63
CA ALA A 30 -10.46 -29.24 -3.22
C ALA A 30 -9.27 -28.63 -2.45
N TYR A 31 -9.14 -28.96 -1.17
CA TYR A 31 -8.01 -28.54 -0.34
C TYR A 31 -6.91 -29.59 -0.20
N VAL A 32 -7.04 -30.72 -0.90
CA VAL A 32 -5.99 -31.72 -0.91
C VAL A 32 -4.87 -31.25 -1.84
N MET A 33 -3.79 -30.82 -1.22
CA MET A 33 -2.60 -30.39 -1.96
C MET A 33 -1.99 -31.58 -2.69
N SER A 34 -1.70 -31.43 -3.98
CA SER A 34 -0.95 -32.45 -4.71
C SER A 34 0.44 -32.67 -4.11
N ASP A 35 1.00 -33.86 -4.26
CA ASP A 35 2.35 -34.16 -3.75
C ASP A 35 3.40 -33.23 -4.36
N GLU A 36 3.26 -32.86 -5.64
CA GLU A 36 4.14 -31.91 -6.32
C GLU A 36 4.05 -30.51 -5.68
N THR A 37 2.84 -30.02 -5.44
CA THR A 37 2.63 -28.71 -4.78
C THR A 37 3.13 -28.74 -3.35
N ARG A 38 2.90 -29.85 -2.63
CA ARG A 38 3.40 -30.03 -1.25
C ARG A 38 4.93 -29.98 -1.23
N ALA A 39 5.60 -30.71 -2.12
CA ALA A 39 7.04 -30.69 -2.21
C ALA A 39 7.60 -29.29 -2.52
N ALA A 40 6.96 -28.55 -3.44
CA ALA A 40 7.34 -27.19 -3.77
C ALA A 40 7.16 -26.22 -2.59
N VAL A 41 6.08 -26.37 -1.82
CA VAL A 41 5.85 -25.57 -0.61
C VAL A 41 6.89 -25.89 0.46
N GLU A 42 7.13 -27.17 0.73
CA GLU A 42 8.12 -27.61 1.73
C GLU A 42 9.53 -27.14 1.38
N GLU A 43 9.91 -27.17 0.12
CA GLU A 43 11.21 -26.67 -0.34
C GLU A 43 11.35 -25.14 -0.13
N ASN A 44 10.27 -24.36 -0.32
CA ASN A 44 10.34 -22.90 -0.34
C ASN A 44 9.93 -22.22 0.98
N VAL A 45 9.05 -22.84 1.79
CA VAL A 45 8.52 -22.22 3.01
C VAL A 45 9.38 -22.51 4.24
N PHE A 46 10.03 -23.66 4.30
CA PHE A 46 10.82 -24.07 5.46
C PHE A 46 12.34 -23.92 5.25
N GLY A 47 12.74 -23.47 4.07
CA GLY A 47 14.14 -23.11 3.82
C GLY A 47 14.51 -21.82 4.56
N ILE A 48 15.65 -21.83 5.26
CA ILE A 48 16.25 -20.59 5.73
C ILE A 48 16.63 -19.79 4.49
N TYR A 49 16.14 -18.55 4.42
CA TYR A 49 16.52 -17.64 3.35
C TYR A 49 18.06 -17.52 3.30
N ASP A 50 18.64 -17.92 2.19
CA ASP A 50 20.06 -17.79 1.93
C ASP A 50 20.29 -16.62 0.96
N GLY A 51 20.60 -15.45 1.52
CA GLY A 51 20.85 -14.23 0.74
C GLY A 51 22.05 -14.35 -0.19
N THR A 52 22.98 -15.28 0.08
CA THR A 52 24.18 -15.43 -0.75
C THR A 52 23.87 -15.99 -2.14
N LYS A 53 22.74 -16.68 -2.32
CA LYS A 53 22.26 -17.16 -3.63
C LYS A 53 22.00 -16.04 -4.63
N TYR A 54 21.77 -14.82 -4.14
CA TYR A 54 21.43 -13.66 -4.95
C TYR A 54 22.57 -12.65 -5.02
N ASN A 55 23.68 -12.92 -4.34
CA ASN A 55 24.87 -12.09 -4.46
C ASN A 55 25.50 -12.28 -5.84
N ASN A 56 25.91 -11.18 -6.42
CA ASN A 56 26.67 -11.16 -7.65
C ASN A 56 28.05 -10.53 -7.37
N ASP A 57 29.11 -11.33 -7.48
CA ASP A 57 30.47 -10.88 -7.17
C ASP A 57 30.95 -9.72 -8.08
N SER A 58 30.22 -9.43 -9.15
CA SER A 58 30.48 -8.29 -10.04
C SER A 58 29.74 -6.99 -9.63
N ASP A 59 28.87 -7.05 -8.62
CA ASP A 59 28.16 -5.87 -8.15
C ASP A 59 29.14 -4.95 -7.42
N GLU A 60 29.18 -3.70 -7.85
CA GLU A 60 29.96 -2.66 -7.19
C GLU A 60 29.18 -2.07 -6.02
N MET A 61 29.86 -1.88 -4.91
CA MET A 61 29.25 -1.18 -3.76
C MET A 61 29.01 0.29 -4.14
N PRO A 62 27.84 0.86 -3.76
CA PRO A 62 27.59 2.28 -4.00
C PRO A 62 28.57 3.15 -3.22
N ALA A 63 28.78 4.38 -3.67
CA ALA A 63 29.49 5.38 -2.88
C ALA A 63 28.79 5.60 -1.54
N MET A 64 29.55 5.75 -0.46
CA MET A 64 29.03 5.86 0.89
C MET A 64 29.87 6.80 1.73
N GLY A 65 29.23 7.54 2.64
CA GLY A 65 29.89 8.35 3.65
C GLY A 65 30.63 9.57 3.08
N ALA A 66 30.22 10.06 1.91
CA ALA A 66 30.76 11.30 1.35
C ALA A 66 30.37 12.50 2.23
N ASP A 67 31.24 13.50 2.29
CA ASP A 67 30.98 14.77 2.98
C ASP A 67 30.62 15.85 1.94
N ASN A 68 29.44 15.77 1.38
CA ASN A 68 28.94 16.73 0.39
C ASN A 68 28.18 17.90 1.04
N GLY A 69 27.90 17.82 2.34
CA GLY A 69 27.26 18.90 3.10
C GLY A 69 25.80 19.15 2.77
N LEU A 70 25.14 18.22 2.08
CA LEU A 70 23.72 18.36 1.69
C LEU A 70 22.78 17.82 2.76
N GLN A 71 21.64 18.48 2.90
CA GLN A 71 20.51 18.02 3.70
C GLN A 71 19.32 17.73 2.79
N LEU A 72 18.48 16.80 3.17
CA LEU A 72 17.28 16.43 2.39
C LEU A 72 16.41 17.66 2.08
N ALA A 73 16.31 18.60 3.00
CA ALA A 73 15.55 19.83 2.82
C ALA A 73 16.10 20.73 1.71
N ASP A 74 17.40 20.66 1.41
CA ASP A 74 18.04 21.47 0.36
C ASP A 74 17.58 21.04 -1.05
N LEU A 75 17.03 19.84 -1.17
CA LEU A 75 16.56 19.28 -2.43
C LEU A 75 15.06 19.54 -2.69
N THR A 76 14.41 20.27 -1.79
CA THR A 76 12.99 20.62 -1.97
C THR A 76 12.76 21.36 -3.29
N GLY A 77 11.89 20.81 -4.12
CA GLY A 77 11.52 21.39 -5.42
C GLY A 77 12.54 21.15 -6.55
N LYS A 78 13.57 20.36 -6.32
CA LYS A 78 14.48 19.91 -7.39
C LYS A 78 13.83 18.82 -8.22
N ASP A 79 14.20 18.77 -9.49
CA ASP A 79 13.76 17.74 -10.40
C ASP A 79 14.28 16.35 -9.95
N TYR A 80 13.57 15.30 -10.32
CA TYR A 80 13.88 13.92 -9.92
C TYR A 80 15.30 13.47 -10.39
N ASP A 81 15.75 13.96 -11.52
CA ASP A 81 17.05 13.65 -12.12
C ASP A 81 18.15 14.72 -11.82
N ASP A 82 17.89 15.62 -10.85
CA ASP A 82 18.90 16.56 -10.40
C ASP A 82 20.10 15.81 -9.77
N ALA A 83 21.32 16.14 -10.20
CA ALA A 83 22.55 15.47 -9.75
C ALA A 83 22.83 15.61 -8.24
N ASP A 84 22.16 16.50 -7.53
CA ASP A 84 22.31 16.63 -6.09
C ASP A 84 21.66 15.48 -5.33
N TRP A 85 20.72 14.74 -5.95
CA TRP A 85 20.19 13.50 -5.35
C TRP A 85 21.27 12.44 -5.20
N ASP A 86 22.10 12.22 -6.23
CA ASP A 86 23.22 11.28 -6.14
C ASP A 86 24.21 11.70 -5.07
N LYS A 87 24.53 13.00 -4.99
CA LYS A 87 25.44 13.53 -3.97
C LYS A 87 24.87 13.38 -2.55
N LEU A 88 23.55 13.54 -2.37
CA LEU A 88 22.89 13.30 -1.09
C LEU A 88 22.96 11.83 -0.70
N LEU A 89 22.68 10.93 -1.65
CA LEU A 89 22.71 9.49 -1.45
C LEU A 89 24.12 9.00 -1.11
N ASP A 90 25.15 9.55 -1.75
CA ASP A 90 26.57 9.24 -1.47
C ASP A 90 26.97 9.56 -0.02
N GLN A 91 26.25 10.44 0.69
CA GLN A 91 26.50 10.76 2.09
C GLN A 91 26.03 9.65 3.05
N LEU A 92 25.10 8.78 2.61
CA LEU A 92 24.60 7.72 3.47
C LEU A 92 25.69 6.72 3.79
N SER A 93 25.75 6.34 5.06
CA SER A 93 26.56 5.21 5.51
C SER A 93 25.85 3.89 5.23
N PHE A 94 26.57 2.78 5.32
CA PHE A 94 25.96 1.45 5.28
C PHE A 94 24.92 1.27 6.40
N GLU A 95 25.19 1.83 7.59
CA GLU A 95 24.26 1.79 8.71
C GLU A 95 22.99 2.61 8.42
N ASP A 96 23.12 3.79 7.82
CA ASP A 96 21.96 4.61 7.40
C ASP A 96 21.08 3.86 6.42
N MET A 97 21.64 3.23 5.39
CA MET A 97 20.93 2.46 4.39
C MET A 97 20.23 1.24 5.00
N THR A 98 20.93 0.48 5.83
CA THR A 98 20.33 -0.68 6.52
C THR A 98 19.23 -0.26 7.49
N THR A 99 19.38 0.89 8.16
CA THR A 99 18.37 1.45 9.05
C THR A 99 17.12 1.84 8.25
N LEU A 100 17.27 2.52 7.11
CA LEU A 100 16.13 2.87 6.23
C LEU A 100 15.35 1.63 5.76
N ILE A 101 16.07 0.54 5.46
CA ILE A 101 15.45 -0.71 4.97
C ILE A 101 14.78 -1.47 6.13
N ASN A 102 15.44 -1.59 7.27
CA ASN A 102 15.01 -2.46 8.36
C ASN A 102 14.02 -1.80 9.32
N VAL A 103 14.11 -0.49 9.50
CA VAL A 103 13.20 0.29 10.36
C VAL A 103 12.10 0.89 9.49
N GLY A 104 11.22 0.03 9.02
CA GLY A 104 10.04 0.39 8.23
C GLY A 104 8.77 -0.08 8.93
N GLY A 105 7.68 -0.16 8.16
CA GLY A 105 6.37 -0.58 8.65
C GLY A 105 5.70 0.48 9.53
N TRP A 106 4.80 1.26 8.96
CA TRP A 106 4.08 2.36 9.61
C TRP A 106 4.96 3.53 10.06
N GLN A 107 6.20 3.57 9.58
CA GLN A 107 7.17 4.61 9.93
C GLN A 107 8.35 4.62 8.97
N THR A 108 9.13 5.71 9.02
CA THR A 108 10.46 5.76 8.44
C THR A 108 11.47 6.26 9.47
N ALA A 109 12.68 5.70 9.44
CA ALA A 109 13.73 6.06 10.40
C ALA A 109 14.27 7.49 10.22
N GLU A 110 14.76 8.09 11.31
CA GLU A 110 15.61 9.27 11.25
C GLU A 110 16.97 8.90 10.64
N ILE A 111 17.49 9.73 9.72
CA ILE A 111 18.84 9.62 9.16
C ILE A 111 19.53 10.96 9.31
N LYS A 112 20.35 11.05 10.33
CA LYS A 112 20.97 12.33 10.73
C LYS A 112 21.99 12.84 9.73
N SER A 113 22.69 11.96 9.02
CA SER A 113 23.71 12.32 8.03
C SER A 113 23.17 13.22 6.93
N VAL A 114 21.88 13.07 6.59
CA VAL A 114 21.20 13.85 5.54
C VAL A 114 20.02 14.68 6.08
N GLY A 115 19.89 14.82 7.40
CA GLY A 115 18.82 15.61 8.02
C GLY A 115 17.40 15.09 7.80
N LYS A 116 17.26 13.79 7.45
CA LYS A 116 15.94 13.16 7.33
C LYS A 116 15.38 12.88 8.72
N ILE A 117 14.22 13.43 9.03
CA ILE A 117 13.51 13.16 10.28
C ILE A 117 12.87 11.77 10.28
N ALA A 118 12.61 11.23 11.47
CA ALA A 118 11.69 10.09 11.60
C ALA A 118 10.27 10.53 11.21
N THR A 119 9.52 9.63 10.57
CA THR A 119 8.11 9.88 10.25
C THR A 119 7.27 8.71 10.71
N SER A 120 6.02 8.96 11.04
CA SER A 120 5.01 7.93 11.27
C SER A 120 3.98 7.95 10.16
N ASP A 121 3.52 6.77 9.78
CA ASP A 121 2.49 6.57 8.78
C ASP A 121 1.27 5.95 9.46
N CYS A 122 0.09 6.19 8.90
CA CYS A 122 -1.14 5.75 9.52
C CYS A 122 -2.10 5.16 8.50
N ASP A 123 -2.80 4.13 8.92
CA ASP A 123 -3.91 3.55 8.17
C ASP A 123 -5.18 4.40 8.34
N GLY A 124 -6.15 4.17 7.49
CA GLY A 124 -7.47 4.73 7.59
C GLY A 124 -7.93 5.48 6.35
N PRO A 125 -8.38 4.75 5.30
CA PRO A 125 -8.94 5.36 4.09
C PRO A 125 -10.12 6.28 4.38
N ALA A 126 -10.94 5.97 5.39
CA ALA A 126 -12.09 6.76 5.81
C ALA A 126 -11.85 7.54 7.12
N GLY A 127 -10.60 7.89 7.42
CA GLY A 127 -10.24 8.68 8.60
C GLY A 127 -8.97 8.22 9.30
N LEU A 128 -8.32 9.15 10.01
CA LEU A 128 -7.13 8.87 10.79
C LEU A 128 -7.41 7.77 11.83
N ASN A 129 -6.67 6.68 11.77
CA ASN A 129 -6.80 5.58 12.72
C ASN A 129 -5.43 4.99 13.06
N ASN A 130 -4.72 5.65 13.95
CA ASN A 130 -3.43 5.17 14.44
C ASN A 130 -3.61 4.39 15.75
N PHE A 131 -3.73 3.08 15.65
CA PHE A 131 -3.89 2.21 16.81
C PHE A 131 -2.63 2.09 17.69
N ILE A 132 -1.46 2.46 17.16
CA ILE A 132 -0.18 2.44 17.89
C ILE A 132 -0.11 3.66 18.83
N THR A 133 -0.26 4.85 18.27
CA THR A 133 -0.20 6.11 19.02
C THR A 133 -1.52 6.47 19.70
N LYS A 134 -2.60 5.77 19.37
CA LYS A 134 -3.97 6.06 19.81
C LYS A 134 -4.50 7.41 19.32
N ALA A 135 -3.99 7.88 18.20
CA ALA A 135 -4.54 9.04 17.51
C ALA A 135 -5.70 8.59 16.60
N PHE A 136 -6.85 9.21 16.79
CA PHE A 136 -8.06 8.94 16.01
C PHE A 136 -8.65 10.26 15.54
N GLY A 137 -8.97 10.35 14.26
CA GLY A 137 -9.59 11.49 13.64
C GLY A 137 -11.10 11.33 13.45
N THR A 138 -11.65 12.15 12.60
CA THR A 138 -13.05 12.07 12.17
C THR A 138 -13.28 10.77 11.39
N ALA A 139 -14.40 10.12 11.64
CA ALA A 139 -14.85 9.00 10.81
C ALA A 139 -15.62 9.56 9.61
N TYR A 140 -14.95 9.59 8.47
CA TYR A 140 -15.57 10.02 7.20
C TYR A 140 -16.40 8.88 6.59
N PRO A 141 -17.29 9.20 5.63
CA PRO A 141 -17.96 8.16 4.85
C PRO A 141 -16.93 7.29 4.10
N SER A 142 -17.29 6.03 3.90
CA SER A 142 -16.45 5.13 3.11
C SER A 142 -16.34 5.59 1.64
N GLU A 143 -15.26 5.23 0.97
CA GLU A 143 -14.98 5.62 -0.40
C GLU A 143 -16.07 5.19 -1.38
N VAL A 144 -16.69 4.02 -1.16
CA VAL A 144 -17.81 3.57 -1.98
C VAL A 144 -19.01 4.52 -1.87
N LEU A 145 -19.26 5.09 -0.70
CA LEU A 145 -20.33 6.07 -0.53
C LEU A 145 -19.95 7.40 -1.14
N MET A 146 -18.71 7.83 -0.99
CA MET A 146 -18.20 9.05 -1.63
C MET A 146 -18.29 8.97 -3.16
N ALA A 147 -17.91 7.86 -3.74
CA ALA A 147 -18.01 7.66 -5.20
C ALA A 147 -19.44 7.74 -5.71
N GLN A 148 -20.43 7.29 -4.94
CA GLN A 148 -21.85 7.40 -5.30
C GLN A 148 -22.36 8.83 -5.38
N THR A 149 -21.67 9.79 -4.75
CA THR A 149 -22.03 11.20 -4.84
C THR A 149 -21.67 11.83 -6.19
N TRP A 150 -20.68 11.30 -6.90
CA TRP A 150 -20.07 11.88 -8.11
C TRP A 150 -19.56 13.30 -7.89
N ASN A 151 -19.32 13.69 -6.65
CA ASN A 151 -18.98 15.03 -6.23
C ASN A 151 -17.48 15.13 -5.88
N LYS A 152 -16.72 15.61 -6.84
CA LYS A 152 -15.26 15.78 -6.69
C LYS A 152 -14.87 16.88 -5.71
N GLU A 153 -15.71 17.92 -5.60
CA GLU A 153 -15.49 19.02 -4.66
C GLU A 153 -15.59 18.50 -3.23
N LEU A 154 -16.58 17.64 -2.96
CA LEU A 154 -16.71 16.99 -1.65
C LEU A 154 -15.52 16.08 -1.34
N ALA A 155 -15.01 15.31 -2.32
CA ALA A 155 -13.81 14.51 -2.14
C ALA A 155 -12.61 15.37 -1.75
N ASN A 156 -12.42 16.51 -2.41
CA ASN A 156 -11.36 17.44 -2.08
C ASN A 156 -11.53 18.04 -0.65
N GLU A 157 -12.74 18.44 -0.26
CA GLU A 157 -13.00 18.95 1.10
C GLU A 157 -12.67 17.93 2.18
N ILE A 158 -12.98 16.64 1.95
CA ILE A 158 -12.63 15.55 2.85
C ILE A 158 -11.11 15.38 2.90
N GLY A 159 -10.44 15.37 1.76
CA GLY A 159 -9.00 15.26 1.68
C GLY A 159 -8.26 16.37 2.43
N VAL A 160 -8.69 17.62 2.24
CA VAL A 160 -8.13 18.79 2.98
C VAL A 160 -8.34 18.64 4.48
N SER A 161 -9.54 18.24 4.91
CA SER A 161 -9.84 18.07 6.33
C SER A 161 -9.04 16.93 6.95
N MET A 162 -8.93 15.80 6.23
CA MET A 162 -8.15 14.65 6.65
C MET A 162 -6.66 14.99 6.72
N GLY A 163 -6.12 15.67 5.71
CA GLY A 163 -4.74 16.12 5.70
C GLY A 163 -4.40 17.00 6.91
N GLN A 164 -5.31 17.89 7.31
CA GLN A 164 -5.13 18.71 8.51
C GLN A 164 -5.10 17.85 9.79
N GLU A 165 -6.00 16.86 9.91
CA GLU A 165 -6.00 15.94 11.06
C GLU A 165 -4.72 15.12 11.14
N TYR A 166 -4.16 14.70 9.99
CA TYR A 166 -2.89 13.98 9.93
C TYR A 166 -1.73 14.85 10.40
N VAL A 167 -1.67 16.10 9.97
CA VAL A 167 -0.66 17.07 10.44
C VAL A 167 -0.79 17.32 11.94
N ASP A 168 -2.01 17.56 12.44
CA ASP A 168 -2.27 17.81 13.86
C ASP A 168 -1.92 16.60 14.75
N ALA A 169 -1.98 15.40 14.20
CA ALA A 169 -1.62 14.15 14.87
C ALA A 169 -0.15 13.76 14.69
N ASP A 170 0.67 14.60 14.05
CA ASP A 170 2.09 14.33 13.77
C ASP A 170 2.30 13.05 12.96
N ASN A 171 1.39 12.77 12.01
CA ASN A 171 1.49 11.68 11.06
C ASN A 171 1.79 12.25 9.66
N TYR A 172 2.76 11.66 8.98
CA TYR A 172 3.30 12.19 7.72
C TYR A 172 2.93 11.35 6.51
N GLY A 173 2.53 10.11 6.72
CA GLY A 173 2.13 9.17 5.67
C GLY A 173 0.71 8.65 5.89
N TRP A 174 -0.05 8.60 4.82
CA TRP A 174 -1.41 8.10 4.80
C TRP A 174 -1.54 6.87 3.89
N TYR A 175 -1.99 5.76 4.44
CA TYR A 175 -2.38 4.58 3.65
C TYR A 175 -3.81 4.76 3.13
N GLY A 176 -3.95 5.66 2.18
CA GLY A 176 -5.20 6.06 1.53
C GLY A 176 -4.93 7.02 0.37
N PRO A 177 -5.97 7.42 -0.36
CA PRO A 177 -7.28 6.76 -0.38
C PRO A 177 -7.20 5.36 -0.95
N ALA A 178 -8.12 4.48 -0.57
CA ALA A 178 -8.14 3.11 -1.06
C ALA A 178 -8.82 3.03 -2.43
N MET A 179 -8.03 3.04 -3.49
CA MET A 179 -8.51 3.15 -4.87
C MET A 179 -8.43 1.85 -5.69
N ASN A 180 -8.41 0.72 -5.02
CA ASN A 180 -8.47 -0.57 -5.69
C ASN A 180 -9.79 -0.74 -6.44
N ILE A 181 -9.72 -1.35 -7.61
CA ILE A 181 -10.92 -1.67 -8.38
C ILE A 181 -11.57 -2.93 -7.78
N HIS A 182 -12.83 -2.84 -7.41
CA HIS A 182 -13.60 -3.98 -6.90
C HIS A 182 -14.70 -4.40 -7.87
N ARG A 183 -14.95 -5.70 -8.00
CA ARG A 183 -15.98 -6.25 -8.89
C ARG A 183 -16.84 -7.30 -8.23
N THR A 184 -16.23 -8.21 -7.48
CA THR A 184 -16.95 -9.28 -6.81
C THR A 184 -17.47 -8.83 -5.45
N ALA A 185 -18.66 -9.26 -5.08
CA ALA A 185 -19.24 -9.00 -3.77
C ALA A 185 -18.52 -9.75 -2.63
N PHE A 186 -17.65 -10.70 -2.97
CA PHE A 186 -17.02 -11.59 -1.98
C PHE A 186 -15.68 -11.06 -1.43
N ALA A 187 -15.22 -9.90 -1.87
CA ALA A 187 -14.02 -9.28 -1.29
C ALA A 187 -14.39 -8.55 0.01
N GLY A 188 -13.70 -8.89 1.10
CA GLY A 188 -13.99 -8.35 2.43
C GLY A 188 -13.71 -6.85 2.60
N ARG A 189 -12.97 -6.24 1.67
CA ARG A 189 -12.57 -4.83 1.73
C ARG A 189 -13.25 -3.93 0.69
N ASN A 190 -14.30 -4.41 0.02
CA ASN A 190 -15.01 -3.60 -0.98
C ASN A 190 -15.58 -2.30 -0.44
N PHE A 191 -15.87 -2.24 0.87
CA PHE A 191 -16.43 -1.05 1.52
C PHE A 191 -15.47 0.14 1.51
N GLU A 192 -14.16 -0.09 1.43
CA GLU A 192 -13.14 0.95 1.48
C GLU A 192 -12.59 1.34 0.10
N TYR A 193 -13.17 0.85 -0.99
CA TYR A 193 -12.78 1.18 -2.36
C TYR A 193 -13.88 1.96 -3.06
N TYR A 194 -13.49 2.89 -3.94
CA TYR A 194 -14.47 3.77 -4.59
C TYR A 194 -15.46 3.04 -5.49
N SER A 195 -14.99 2.22 -6.43
CA SER A 195 -15.82 1.68 -7.50
C SER A 195 -15.16 0.51 -8.24
N GLU A 196 -15.97 -0.20 -9.06
CA GLU A 196 -15.44 -1.07 -10.11
C GLU A 196 -15.02 -0.30 -11.38
N ASP A 197 -15.39 0.96 -11.50
CA ASP A 197 -15.03 1.83 -12.61
C ASP A 197 -13.71 2.55 -12.32
N SER A 198 -12.70 2.29 -13.15
CA SER A 198 -11.35 2.85 -12.96
C SER A 198 -11.30 4.35 -13.16
N LEU A 199 -12.17 4.91 -14.04
CA LEU A 199 -12.21 6.35 -14.27
C LEU A 199 -12.80 7.08 -13.06
N LEU A 200 -13.92 6.59 -12.53
CA LEU A 200 -14.55 7.16 -11.34
C LEU A 200 -13.62 7.06 -10.13
N SER A 201 -13.02 5.88 -9.89
CA SER A 201 -12.08 5.69 -8.79
C SER A 201 -10.88 6.63 -8.89
N GLY A 202 -10.25 6.73 -10.05
CA GLY A 202 -9.12 7.64 -10.26
C GLY A 202 -9.51 9.11 -10.12
N TYR A 203 -10.72 9.47 -10.55
CA TYR A 203 -11.19 10.86 -10.46
C TYR A 203 -11.47 11.29 -9.01
N MET A 204 -12.11 10.42 -8.23
CA MET A 204 -12.38 10.67 -6.81
C MET A 204 -11.07 10.73 -6.01
N ALA A 205 -10.20 9.73 -6.17
CA ALA A 205 -8.92 9.66 -5.49
C ALA A 205 -8.03 10.88 -5.80
N ALA A 206 -7.93 11.28 -7.06
CA ALA A 206 -7.12 12.44 -7.44
C ALA A 206 -7.61 13.74 -6.81
N ASN A 207 -8.92 13.90 -6.63
CA ASN A 207 -9.47 15.11 -5.98
C ASN A 207 -9.34 15.06 -4.46
N GLU A 208 -9.39 13.88 -3.85
CA GLU A 208 -9.16 13.71 -2.42
C GLU A 208 -7.69 13.92 -2.04
N MET A 209 -6.75 13.61 -2.93
CA MET A 209 -5.32 13.79 -2.72
C MET A 209 -4.82 15.21 -2.98
N ASN A 210 -5.60 16.09 -3.58
CA ASN A 210 -5.25 17.49 -3.86
C ASN A 210 -5.61 18.43 -2.72
#